data_55913ec5b1c400cc34d5285c54a0cca7
#
_entry.id   55913ec5b1c400cc34d5285c54a0cca7
#
_cell.length_a   1.000
_cell.length_b   1.000
_cell.length_c   1.000
_cell.angle_alpha   90.00
_cell.angle_beta   90.00
_cell.angle_gamma   90.00
#
_symmetry.space_group_name_H-M   'P 1'
#
loop_
_entity.id
_entity.type
_entity.pdbx_description
1 polymer ?
#
loop_
_entity_poly.entity_id
_entity_poly.type
_entity_poly.pdbx_seq_one_letter_code
_entity_poly.pdbx_strand_id
1 'polypeptide(L)'
;AYTRIKPWSTLQFTIGQERVPFTIDAHRSPHQQYFASRSFIAKQVGNVRDVGAEVGYTWNVGFPIIVNAGVFNGSGLTNQKDYWTKGINYSAKAQFLFPNVNLVLSTQKIKPSDVTVNMYDAGVTFHRGGLIAEVEYLFKHYSKNAFHDVHAFDGFVCYDIPVANQKCLIRKVSPLARYDFMSDHSDGTRYGATDEDPGVLKINDYKRHRVTGGVTLSLAKSFISDIRINYEKYFYRNGGVAKTSEKDKIVVEFMTRF
;
A
#
# COMPACT_ATOMS: atom_id res chain seq x y z
N ALA A 1 -15.17 -6.79 9.03
CA ALA A 1 -14.97 -7.80 10.09
C ALA A 1 -14.44 -9.10 9.48
N TYR A 2 -13.57 -9.82 10.19
CA TYR A 2 -13.05 -11.12 9.76
C TYR A 2 -12.89 -12.06 10.97
N THR A 3 -12.86 -13.35 10.70
CA THR A 3 -12.48 -14.39 11.67
C THR A 3 -11.13 -14.95 11.31
N ARG A 4 -10.24 -15.11 12.31
CA ARG A 4 -8.92 -15.72 12.14
C ARG A 4 -8.78 -16.92 13.04
N ILE A 5 -8.42 -18.06 12.44
CA ILE A 5 -8.21 -19.34 13.11
C ILE A 5 -6.72 -19.68 12.98
N LYS A 6 -6.09 -20.03 14.09
CA LYS A 6 -4.68 -20.46 14.15
C LYS A 6 -4.61 -21.88 14.74
N PRO A 7 -4.72 -22.92 13.88
CA PRO A 7 -4.63 -24.29 14.35
C PRO A 7 -3.24 -24.60 14.95
N TRP A 8 -2.21 -23.98 14.39
CA TRP A 8 -0.82 -24.05 14.87
C TRP A 8 -0.19 -22.66 14.89
N SER A 9 0.89 -22.52 15.61
CA SER A 9 1.63 -21.24 15.70
C SER A 9 2.13 -20.73 14.33
N THR A 10 2.35 -21.64 13.40
CA THR A 10 2.90 -21.36 12.06
C THR A 10 1.83 -21.21 10.99
N LEU A 11 0.60 -21.67 11.21
CA LEU A 11 -0.48 -21.69 10.22
C LEU A 11 -1.65 -20.86 10.69
N GLN A 12 -2.17 -20.00 9.82
CA GLN A 12 -3.38 -19.23 10.07
C GLN A 12 -4.32 -19.26 8.86
N PHE A 13 -5.61 -19.26 9.13
CA PHE A 13 -6.67 -19.05 8.17
C PHE A 13 -7.44 -17.79 8.55
N THR A 14 -7.71 -16.92 7.59
CA THR A 14 -8.52 -15.71 7.81
C THR A 14 -9.67 -15.72 6.80
N ILE A 15 -10.90 -15.46 7.25
CA ILE A 15 -12.09 -15.43 6.39
C ILE A 15 -12.89 -14.19 6.75
N GLY A 16 -13.31 -13.44 5.75
CA GLY A 16 -14.11 -12.22 5.90
C GLY A 16 -13.47 -11.02 5.22
N GLN A 17 -13.75 -9.82 5.72
CA GLN A 17 -13.23 -8.58 5.18
C GLN A 17 -11.90 -8.26 5.84
N GLU A 18 -10.82 -8.44 5.12
CA GLU A 18 -9.45 -8.26 5.59
C GLU A 18 -8.60 -7.42 4.64
N ARG A 19 -7.36 -7.15 5.01
CA ARG A 19 -6.41 -6.53 4.11
C ARG A 19 -5.87 -7.55 3.15
N VAL A 20 -5.94 -7.22 1.87
CA VAL A 20 -5.38 -8.05 0.81
C VAL A 20 -3.86 -8.14 1.01
N PRO A 21 -3.25 -9.33 0.98
CA PRO A 21 -1.81 -9.50 1.14
C PRO A 21 -1.05 -9.05 -0.11
N PHE A 22 -0.92 -7.72 -0.25
CA PHE A 22 -0.31 -7.07 -1.40
C PHE A 22 0.37 -5.78 -0.96
N THR A 23 1.55 -5.47 -1.51
CA THR A 23 2.41 -4.32 -1.24
C THR A 23 2.85 -4.17 0.23
N ILE A 24 3.71 -3.20 0.52
CA ILE A 24 4.16 -2.90 1.88
C ILE A 24 3.26 -1.84 2.52
N ASP A 25 3.18 -0.66 1.91
CA ASP A 25 2.50 0.49 2.52
C ASP A 25 0.98 0.30 2.62
N ALA A 26 0.33 -0.34 1.64
CA ALA A 26 -1.10 -0.65 1.71
C ALA A 26 -1.44 -1.59 2.88
N HIS A 27 -0.52 -2.49 3.22
CA HIS A 27 -0.72 -3.47 4.29
C HIS A 27 -0.48 -2.90 5.71
N ARG A 28 0.16 -1.72 5.83
CA ARG A 28 0.37 -1.04 7.11
C ARG A 28 -0.94 -0.56 7.72
N SER A 29 -1.04 -0.71 9.03
CA SER A 29 -2.11 -0.06 9.81
C SER A 29 -1.85 1.44 9.90
N PRO A 30 -2.88 2.29 10.10
CA PRO A 30 -2.69 3.74 10.19
C PRO A 30 -1.63 4.17 11.21
N HIS A 31 -1.55 3.47 12.35
CA HIS A 31 -0.55 3.74 13.39
C HIS A 31 0.88 3.27 13.03
N GLN A 32 1.04 2.49 11.99
CA GLN A 32 2.35 2.00 11.50
C GLN A 32 2.86 2.81 10.31
N GLN A 33 2.07 3.76 9.82
CA GLN A 33 2.48 4.63 8.72
C GLN A 33 3.49 5.65 9.19
N TYR A 34 4.48 5.93 8.35
CA TYR A 34 5.48 6.96 8.60
C TYR A 34 4.97 8.34 8.18
N PHE A 35 4.21 8.41 7.10
CA PHE A 35 3.67 9.64 6.52
C PHE A 35 2.17 9.76 6.75
N ALA A 36 1.65 10.98 6.80
CA ALA A 36 0.21 11.25 6.87
C ALA A 36 -0.54 10.77 5.61
N SER A 37 0.10 10.82 4.44
CA SER A 37 -0.44 10.29 3.22
C SER A 37 0.25 8.99 2.80
N ARG A 38 -0.51 8.01 2.31
CA ARG A 38 0.03 6.77 1.74
C ARG A 38 0.79 7.03 0.44
N SER A 39 1.65 6.08 0.05
CA SER A 39 2.32 6.06 -1.25
C SER A 39 1.30 6.00 -2.41
N PHE A 40 1.75 6.31 -3.62
CA PHE A 40 0.92 6.10 -4.81
C PHE A 40 0.60 4.62 -5.02
N ILE A 41 1.55 3.74 -4.76
CA ILE A 41 1.35 2.29 -4.83
C ILE A 41 0.17 1.87 -3.96
N ALA A 42 0.12 2.33 -2.71
CA ALA A 42 -0.93 1.95 -1.77
C ALA A 42 -2.31 2.52 -2.09
N LYS A 43 -2.38 3.72 -2.71
CA LYS A 43 -3.66 4.39 -2.98
C LYS A 43 -4.29 4.00 -4.30
N GLN A 44 -3.45 3.74 -5.30
CA GLN A 44 -3.87 3.77 -6.71
C GLN A 44 -3.88 2.40 -7.37
N VAL A 45 -3.31 1.39 -6.70
CA VAL A 45 -3.07 0.11 -7.33
C VAL A 45 -3.60 -1.02 -6.45
N GLY A 46 -4.84 -1.37 -6.66
CA GLY A 46 -5.51 -2.45 -5.94
C GLY A 46 -6.31 -1.98 -4.72
N ASN A 47 -7.08 -2.90 -4.18
CA ASN A 47 -7.92 -2.65 -3.01
C ASN A 47 -7.17 -2.95 -1.73
N VAL A 48 -7.15 -1.99 -0.80
CA VAL A 48 -6.49 -2.15 0.51
C VAL A 48 -7.18 -3.23 1.35
N ARG A 49 -8.51 -3.37 1.21
CA ARG A 49 -9.31 -4.39 1.91
C ARG A 49 -10.34 -4.98 0.97
N ASP A 50 -10.58 -6.27 1.13
CA ASP A 50 -11.57 -7.00 0.37
C ASP A 50 -12.16 -8.13 1.20
N VAL A 51 -13.25 -8.71 0.73
CA VAL A 51 -13.88 -9.89 1.33
C VAL A 51 -13.30 -11.12 0.65
N GLY A 52 -12.81 -12.07 1.45
CA GLY A 52 -12.19 -13.26 0.92
C GLY A 52 -11.78 -14.26 1.98
N ALA A 53 -10.91 -15.16 1.56
CA ALA A 53 -10.26 -16.14 2.43
C ALA A 53 -8.76 -16.16 2.15
N GLU A 54 -7.96 -16.13 3.21
CA GLU A 54 -6.51 -16.11 3.18
C GLU A 54 -5.94 -17.24 4.04
N VAL A 55 -4.86 -17.85 3.56
CA VAL A 55 -3.99 -18.72 4.33
C VAL A 55 -2.63 -18.04 4.53
N GLY A 56 -2.15 -18.05 5.76
CA GLY A 56 -0.83 -17.57 6.12
C GLY A 56 0.01 -18.69 6.73
N TYR A 57 1.26 -18.81 6.31
CA TYR A 57 2.21 -19.77 6.84
C TYR A 57 3.54 -19.11 7.15
N THR A 58 4.16 -19.54 8.27
CA THR A 58 5.47 -19.05 8.70
C THR A 58 6.47 -20.20 8.79
N TRP A 59 7.55 -20.11 7.99
CA TRP A 59 8.72 -21.00 8.08
C TRP A 59 9.84 -20.34 8.86
N ASN A 60 10.59 -21.15 9.61
CA ASN A 60 11.82 -20.74 10.27
C ASN A 60 12.99 -21.59 9.71
N VAL A 61 13.75 -21.03 8.81
CA VAL A 61 14.92 -21.68 8.15
C VAL A 61 16.23 -20.95 8.50
N GLY A 62 16.40 -20.55 9.77
CA GLY A 62 17.46 -19.63 10.20
C GLY A 62 17.02 -18.17 10.26
N PHE A 63 16.00 -17.81 9.51
CA PHE A 63 15.23 -16.55 9.59
C PHE A 63 13.76 -16.83 9.25
N PRO A 64 12.81 -15.99 9.72
CA PRO A 64 11.40 -16.18 9.43
C PRO A 64 11.08 -15.84 7.97
N ILE A 65 10.33 -16.73 7.31
CA ILE A 65 9.69 -16.50 6.01
C ILE A 65 8.18 -16.56 6.23
N ILE A 66 7.47 -15.48 5.94
CA ILE A 66 6.01 -15.41 6.09
C ILE A 66 5.40 -15.36 4.70
N VAL A 67 4.53 -16.32 4.38
CA VAL A 67 3.77 -16.34 3.13
C VAL A 67 2.30 -16.25 3.43
N ASN A 68 1.63 -15.33 2.77
CA ASN A 68 0.19 -15.15 2.80
C ASN A 68 -0.35 -15.29 1.38
N ALA A 69 -1.40 -16.07 1.18
CA ALA A 69 -2.07 -16.20 -0.11
C ALA A 69 -3.57 -16.32 0.10
N GLY A 70 -4.36 -15.68 -0.77
CA GLY A 70 -5.81 -15.69 -0.62
C GLY A 70 -6.55 -15.46 -1.93
N VAL A 71 -7.83 -15.73 -1.86
CA VAL A 71 -8.83 -15.47 -2.90
C VAL A 71 -9.83 -14.45 -2.40
N PHE A 72 -10.17 -13.49 -3.26
CA PHE A 72 -10.92 -12.31 -2.89
C PHE A 72 -12.00 -12.00 -3.93
N ASN A 73 -13.02 -11.29 -3.48
CA ASN A 73 -14.13 -10.88 -4.31
C ASN A 73 -13.75 -9.78 -5.35
N GLY A 74 -12.75 -8.95 -5.04
CA GLY A 74 -12.23 -7.90 -5.94
C GLY A 74 -13.01 -6.59 -5.91
N SER A 75 -14.00 -6.45 -5.03
CA SER A 75 -14.86 -5.27 -4.95
C SER A 75 -14.37 -4.21 -3.97
N GLY A 76 -13.44 -4.54 -3.08
CA GLY A 76 -13.02 -3.66 -1.99
C GLY A 76 -14.13 -3.36 -0.99
N LEU A 77 -13.99 -2.21 -0.29
CA LEU A 77 -14.95 -1.81 0.74
C LEU A 77 -16.18 -1.08 0.22
N THR A 78 -16.06 -0.38 -0.90
CA THR A 78 -17.01 0.66 -1.28
C THR A 78 -18.19 0.16 -2.05
N ASN A 79 -18.07 -0.96 -2.68
CA ASN A 79 -19.07 -1.47 -3.57
C ASN A 79 -19.54 -2.90 -3.24
N GLN A 80 -19.76 -3.31 -2.07
CA GLN A 80 -20.13 -4.68 -1.68
C GLN A 80 -21.50 -5.17 -2.19
N LYS A 81 -22.29 -4.30 -2.79
CA LYS A 81 -23.61 -4.65 -3.34
C LYS A 81 -23.56 -5.20 -4.77
N ASP A 82 -22.51 -4.90 -5.52
CA ASP A 82 -22.44 -5.16 -6.97
C ASP A 82 -21.42 -6.26 -7.33
N TYR A 83 -21.16 -7.18 -6.50
CA TYR A 83 -19.89 -7.71 -6.23
C TYR A 83 -19.43 -9.03 -6.54
N TRP A 84 -20.11 -9.81 -6.96
CA TRP A 84 -19.59 -11.06 -7.50
C TRP A 84 -19.08 -10.78 -8.91
N THR A 85 -17.87 -10.21 -8.99
CA THR A 85 -17.19 -10.18 -10.27
C THR A 85 -17.12 -11.62 -10.78
N LYS A 86 -17.45 -11.85 -12.06
CA LYS A 86 -17.45 -13.17 -12.71
C LYS A 86 -16.06 -13.84 -12.72
N GLY A 87 -15.08 -13.35 -11.96
CA GLY A 87 -13.72 -13.84 -11.93
C GLY A 87 -13.17 -13.91 -10.51
N ILE A 88 -12.45 -14.98 -10.19
CA ILE A 88 -11.70 -15.11 -8.95
C ILE A 88 -10.51 -14.15 -9.00
N ASN A 89 -10.42 -13.27 -8.00
CA ASN A 89 -9.26 -12.46 -7.74
C ASN A 89 -8.38 -13.18 -6.71
N TYR A 90 -7.07 -13.11 -6.87
CA TYR A 90 -6.15 -13.68 -5.91
C TYR A 90 -5.03 -12.70 -5.56
N SER A 91 -4.46 -12.88 -4.40
CA SER A 91 -3.28 -12.17 -3.98
C SER A 91 -2.36 -13.07 -3.19
N ALA A 92 -1.06 -12.87 -3.32
CA ALA A 92 -0.05 -13.56 -2.53
C ALA A 92 1.08 -12.60 -2.16
N LYS A 93 1.66 -12.80 -0.97
CA LYS A 93 2.75 -12.00 -0.42
C LYS A 93 3.72 -12.89 0.33
N ALA A 94 4.99 -12.76 0.04
CA ALA A 94 6.09 -13.40 0.76
C ALA A 94 6.97 -12.33 1.43
N GLN A 95 7.33 -12.54 2.69
CA GLN A 95 8.20 -11.68 3.46
C GLN A 95 9.37 -12.49 4.01
N PHE A 96 10.59 -12.01 3.79
CA PHE A 96 11.83 -12.61 4.26
C PHE A 96 12.44 -11.69 5.31
N LEU A 97 12.38 -12.10 6.58
CA LEU A 97 12.72 -11.26 7.72
C LEU A 97 14.16 -11.52 8.18
N PHE A 98 15.09 -10.72 7.70
CA PHE A 98 16.48 -10.70 8.19
C PHE A 98 16.62 -9.70 9.35
N PRO A 99 17.69 -9.73 10.14
CA PRO A 99 17.83 -8.91 11.35
C PRO A 99 17.64 -7.39 11.15
N ASN A 100 18.08 -6.85 10.00
CA ASN A 100 17.97 -5.42 9.68
C ASN A 100 17.27 -5.14 8.35
N VAL A 101 16.91 -6.19 7.62
CA VAL A 101 16.34 -6.09 6.27
C VAL A 101 15.10 -6.96 6.18
N ASN A 102 14.03 -6.41 5.67
CA ASN A 102 12.85 -7.15 5.29
C ASN A 102 12.65 -7.03 3.78
N LEU A 103 12.73 -8.17 3.08
CA LEU A 103 12.41 -8.26 1.65
C LEU A 103 10.96 -8.71 1.51
N VAL A 104 10.21 -8.04 0.66
CA VAL A 104 8.80 -8.34 0.37
C VAL A 104 8.64 -8.55 -1.12
N LEU A 105 7.98 -9.63 -1.49
CA LEU A 105 7.51 -9.92 -2.85
C LEU A 105 6.01 -10.16 -2.80
N SER A 106 5.26 -9.53 -3.68
CA SER A 106 3.81 -9.74 -3.72
C SER A 106 3.24 -9.71 -5.13
N THR A 107 2.10 -10.35 -5.30
CA THR A 107 1.35 -10.35 -6.55
C THR A 107 -0.13 -10.28 -6.28
N GLN A 108 -0.85 -9.61 -7.19
CA GLN A 108 -2.30 -9.54 -7.15
C GLN A 108 -2.86 -9.62 -8.57
N LYS A 109 -3.93 -10.39 -8.75
CA LYS A 109 -4.76 -10.41 -9.95
C LYS A 109 -6.15 -9.94 -9.60
N ILE A 110 -6.63 -8.94 -10.33
CA ILE A 110 -8.01 -8.46 -10.25
C ILE A 110 -8.65 -8.44 -11.64
N LYS A 111 -9.98 -8.51 -11.69
CA LYS A 111 -10.76 -8.39 -12.93
C LYS A 111 -11.94 -7.45 -12.68
N PRO A 112 -11.72 -6.14 -12.66
CA PRO A 112 -12.78 -5.16 -12.34
C PRO A 112 -13.87 -5.11 -13.41
N SER A 113 -13.57 -5.48 -14.66
CA SER A 113 -14.50 -5.59 -15.79
C SER A 113 -14.07 -6.75 -16.67
N ASP A 114 -13.96 -6.55 -17.98
CA ASP A 114 -13.52 -7.59 -18.93
C ASP A 114 -12.01 -7.75 -19.01
N VAL A 115 -11.27 -6.80 -18.48
CA VAL A 115 -9.81 -6.77 -18.50
C VAL A 115 -9.26 -7.31 -17.19
N THR A 116 -8.41 -8.33 -17.30
CA THR A 116 -7.63 -8.81 -16.16
C THR A 116 -6.43 -7.90 -15.95
N VAL A 117 -6.23 -7.50 -14.71
CA VAL A 117 -5.09 -6.69 -14.28
C VAL A 117 -4.21 -7.54 -13.38
N ASN A 118 -2.97 -7.80 -13.82
CA ASN A 118 -1.96 -8.51 -13.04
C ASN A 118 -0.99 -7.48 -12.48
N MET A 119 -0.68 -7.59 -11.20
CA MET A 119 0.21 -6.69 -10.49
C MET A 119 1.29 -7.49 -9.79
N TYR A 120 2.53 -7.02 -9.87
CA TYR A 120 3.71 -7.61 -9.23
C TYR A 120 4.42 -6.50 -8.48
N ASP A 121 4.81 -6.79 -7.26
CA ASP A 121 5.41 -5.83 -6.37
C ASP A 121 6.62 -6.43 -5.67
N ALA A 122 7.65 -5.63 -5.51
CA ALA A 122 8.85 -5.98 -4.78
C ALA A 122 9.33 -4.79 -3.95
N GLY A 123 9.65 -5.04 -2.69
CA GLY A 123 10.12 -4.00 -1.81
C GLY A 123 11.10 -4.48 -0.76
N VAL A 124 11.88 -3.54 -0.26
CA VAL A 124 12.90 -3.75 0.79
C VAL A 124 12.73 -2.69 1.85
N THR A 125 12.66 -3.12 3.10
CA THR A 125 12.72 -2.23 4.26
C THR A 125 14.02 -2.50 5.01
N PHE A 126 14.78 -1.45 5.31
CA PHE A 126 15.97 -1.47 6.14
C PHE A 126 15.70 -0.75 7.45
N HIS A 127 16.10 -1.38 8.57
CA HIS A 127 15.97 -0.80 9.89
C HIS A 127 17.20 -1.11 10.73
N ARG A 128 17.98 -0.08 11.10
CA ARG A 128 19.13 -0.23 11.99
C ARG A 128 19.29 1.01 12.88
N GLY A 129 19.23 0.79 14.19
CA GLY A 129 19.22 1.89 15.16
C GLY A 129 18.01 2.80 14.94
N GLY A 130 18.26 4.11 14.78
CA GLY A 130 17.22 5.07 14.45
C GLY A 130 16.91 5.19 12.96
N LEU A 131 17.74 4.62 12.07
CA LEU A 131 17.56 4.74 10.62
C LEU A 131 16.57 3.71 10.11
N ILE A 132 15.59 4.20 9.35
CA ILE A 132 14.60 3.41 8.61
C ILE A 132 14.63 3.88 7.17
N ALA A 133 14.76 2.96 6.24
CA ALA A 133 14.67 3.24 4.81
C ALA A 133 13.83 2.16 4.14
N GLU A 134 13.05 2.54 3.14
CA GLU A 134 12.22 1.61 2.38
C GLU A 134 12.19 2.01 0.92
N VAL A 135 12.17 1.00 0.07
CA VAL A 135 11.99 1.12 -1.38
C VAL A 135 10.99 0.08 -1.81
N GLU A 136 10.02 0.48 -2.62
CA GLU A 136 8.97 -0.39 -3.16
C GLU A 136 8.77 -0.07 -4.64
N TYR A 137 8.64 -1.11 -5.45
CA TYR A 137 8.39 -0.99 -6.89
C TYR A 137 7.24 -1.89 -7.29
N LEU A 138 6.32 -1.32 -8.08
CA LEU A 138 5.15 -2.03 -8.59
C LEU A 138 5.14 -2.01 -10.12
N PHE A 139 4.86 -3.17 -10.70
CA PHE A 139 4.56 -3.38 -12.11
C PHE A 139 3.13 -3.85 -12.28
N LYS A 140 2.38 -3.23 -13.23
CA LYS A 140 0.99 -3.55 -13.50
C LYS A 140 0.80 -3.78 -15.00
N HIS A 141 0.24 -4.93 -15.34
CA HIS A 141 0.00 -5.38 -16.70
C HIS A 141 -1.49 -5.67 -16.94
N TYR A 142 -2.00 -5.22 -18.10
CA TYR A 142 -3.38 -5.42 -18.52
C TYR A 142 -3.47 -6.52 -19.56
N SER A 143 -4.37 -7.50 -19.37
CA SER A 143 -4.56 -8.58 -20.32
C SER A 143 -4.97 -8.07 -21.71
N LYS A 144 -4.59 -8.84 -22.74
CA LYS A 144 -4.90 -8.54 -24.15
C LYS A 144 -4.32 -7.21 -24.65
N ASN A 145 -3.26 -6.70 -23.99
CA ASN A 145 -2.67 -5.38 -24.30
C ASN A 145 -3.71 -4.25 -24.33
N ALA A 146 -4.75 -4.37 -23.49
CA ALA A 146 -5.85 -3.41 -23.46
C ALA A 146 -5.42 -2.02 -22.97
N PHE A 147 -4.29 -1.91 -22.31
CA PHE A 147 -3.64 -0.68 -21.88
C PHE A 147 -2.13 -0.93 -21.79
N HIS A 148 -1.33 0.16 -21.80
CA HIS A 148 0.13 0.04 -21.63
C HIS A 148 0.50 -0.41 -20.21
N ASP A 149 1.68 -0.95 -20.05
CA ASP A 149 2.21 -1.35 -18.76
C ASP A 149 2.42 -0.14 -17.84
N VAL A 150 2.16 -0.33 -16.55
CA VAL A 150 2.24 0.72 -15.54
C VAL A 150 3.34 0.42 -14.56
N HIS A 151 4.13 1.43 -14.26
CA HIS A 151 5.22 1.39 -13.31
C HIS A 151 4.97 2.38 -12.19
N ALA A 152 5.17 1.96 -10.96
CA ALA A 152 5.14 2.83 -9.79
C ALA A 152 6.34 2.55 -8.89
N PHE A 153 6.81 3.58 -8.21
CA PHE A 153 7.94 3.54 -7.31
C PHE A 153 7.65 4.37 -6.07
N ASP A 154 8.00 3.85 -4.91
CA ASP A 154 8.03 4.56 -3.64
C ASP A 154 9.38 4.33 -2.98
N GLY A 155 9.97 5.39 -2.42
CA GLY A 155 11.18 5.28 -1.65
C GLY A 155 11.22 6.34 -0.56
N PHE A 156 11.53 5.95 0.67
CA PHE A 156 11.64 6.89 1.78
C PHE A 156 12.79 6.59 2.73
N VAL A 157 13.17 7.61 3.46
CA VAL A 157 14.08 7.53 4.59
C VAL A 157 13.47 8.28 5.79
N CYS A 158 13.65 7.72 6.97
CA CYS A 158 13.22 8.28 8.25
C CYS A 158 14.34 8.05 9.28
N TYR A 159 14.55 9.00 10.18
CA TYR A 159 15.52 8.84 11.25
C TYR A 159 14.90 9.18 12.61
N ASP A 160 14.82 8.19 13.49
CA ASP A 160 14.25 8.30 14.82
C ASP A 160 15.27 8.89 15.83
N ILE A 161 15.00 10.08 16.33
CA ILE A 161 15.83 10.79 17.32
C ILE A 161 15.09 10.78 18.67
N PRO A 162 15.53 9.99 19.64
CA PRO A 162 14.92 9.98 20.97
C PRO A 162 15.21 11.28 21.72
N VAL A 163 14.20 11.83 22.40
CA VAL A 163 14.35 13.02 23.25
C VAL A 163 14.69 12.58 24.68
N ALA A 164 15.89 12.90 25.14
CA ALA A 164 16.40 12.48 26.45
C ALA A 164 15.65 13.14 27.63
N ASN A 165 15.07 14.33 27.45
CA ASN A 165 14.39 15.06 28.53
C ASN A 165 13.06 14.38 28.89
N GLN A 166 13.04 13.72 30.06
CA GLN A 166 11.84 13.00 30.55
C GLN A 166 10.65 13.93 30.91
N LYS A 167 10.88 15.23 31.14
CA LYS A 167 9.83 16.22 31.40
C LYS A 167 9.17 16.72 30.10
N CYS A 168 9.80 16.53 28.96
CA CYS A 168 9.25 16.92 27.67
C CYS A 168 8.08 16.01 27.28
N LEU A 169 7.00 16.59 26.75
CA LEU A 169 5.88 15.83 26.20
C LEU A 169 6.30 15.02 24.96
N ILE A 170 7.21 15.57 24.15
CA ILE A 170 7.76 14.89 22.97
C ILE A 170 8.80 13.87 23.42
N ARG A 171 8.67 12.63 22.99
CA ARG A 171 9.55 11.52 23.31
C ARG A 171 10.50 11.17 22.18
N LYS A 172 10.09 11.44 20.96
CA LYS A 172 10.86 11.16 19.76
C LYS A 172 10.53 12.17 18.67
N VAL A 173 11.52 12.56 17.91
CA VAL A 173 11.41 13.38 16.71
C VAL A 173 11.94 12.58 15.54
N SER A 174 11.16 12.42 14.49
CA SER A 174 11.52 11.62 13.32
C SER A 174 11.42 12.46 12.04
N PRO A 175 12.51 13.14 11.61
CA PRO A 175 12.57 13.71 10.28
C PRO A 175 12.47 12.62 9.22
N LEU A 176 11.79 12.92 8.10
CA LEU A 176 11.52 11.96 7.06
C LEU A 176 11.39 12.63 5.69
N ALA A 177 11.77 11.88 4.66
CA ALA A 177 11.63 12.29 3.27
C ALA A 177 11.20 11.11 2.41
N ARG A 178 10.35 11.33 1.41
CA ARG A 178 9.83 10.33 0.48
C ARG A 178 9.78 10.87 -0.93
N TYR A 179 10.05 10.00 -1.88
CA TYR A 179 9.79 10.20 -3.30
C TYR A 179 8.85 9.12 -3.81
N ASP A 180 7.77 9.51 -4.45
CA ASP A 180 6.81 8.66 -5.13
C ASP A 180 6.79 8.97 -6.63
N PHE A 181 6.65 7.94 -7.43
CA PHE A 181 6.42 8.02 -8.87
C PHE A 181 5.33 7.04 -9.28
N MET A 182 4.50 7.45 -10.24
CA MET A 182 3.55 6.56 -10.91
C MET A 182 3.34 7.01 -12.35
N SER A 183 3.42 6.08 -13.30
CA SER A 183 3.05 6.33 -14.70
C SER A 183 1.54 6.46 -14.88
N ASP A 184 1.08 6.88 -16.05
CA ASP A 184 -0.35 6.89 -16.39
C ASP A 184 -0.94 5.50 -16.15
N HIS A 185 -2.09 5.41 -15.48
CA HIS A 185 -2.73 4.15 -15.21
C HIS A 185 -4.24 4.16 -15.42
N SER A 186 -4.79 2.97 -15.66
CA SER A 186 -6.20 2.68 -15.67
C SER A 186 -6.58 1.78 -14.48
N ASP A 187 -7.79 1.95 -13.95
CA ASP A 187 -8.38 1.05 -12.94
C ASP A 187 -8.88 -0.28 -13.56
N GLY A 188 -8.81 -0.42 -14.90
CA GLY A 188 -9.28 -1.59 -15.64
C GLY A 188 -10.77 -1.54 -16.00
N THR A 189 -11.46 -0.44 -15.69
CA THR A 189 -12.85 -0.26 -16.07
C THR A 189 -12.95 0.27 -17.52
N ARG A 190 -13.83 -0.34 -18.32
CA ARG A 190 -14.12 0.13 -19.69
C ARG A 190 -15.21 1.18 -19.68
N TYR A 191 -15.05 2.17 -20.55
CA TYR A 191 -16.00 3.24 -20.76
C TYR A 191 -16.53 3.24 -22.18
N GLY A 192 -17.82 3.53 -22.37
CA GLY A 192 -18.47 3.58 -23.68
C GLY A 192 -18.64 2.20 -24.32
N ALA A 193 -18.68 1.12 -23.53
CA ALA A 193 -18.98 -0.22 -24.03
C ALA A 193 -20.43 -0.27 -24.55
N THR A 194 -20.61 -0.87 -25.74
CA THR A 194 -21.89 -1.22 -26.35
C THR A 194 -21.88 -2.71 -26.67
N ASP A 195 -22.98 -3.26 -27.19
CA ASP A 195 -23.04 -4.67 -27.58
C ASP A 195 -22.05 -4.99 -28.71
N GLU A 196 -21.69 -4.00 -29.53
CA GLU A 196 -20.79 -4.16 -30.67
C GLU A 196 -19.36 -3.66 -30.40
N ASP A 197 -19.17 -2.70 -29.47
CA ASP A 197 -17.88 -2.13 -29.12
C ASP A 197 -17.51 -2.44 -27.66
N PRO A 198 -16.38 -3.14 -27.40
CA PRO A 198 -15.95 -3.44 -26.06
C PRO A 198 -15.57 -2.21 -25.21
N GLY A 199 -15.60 -1.02 -25.80
CA GLY A 199 -15.22 0.23 -25.13
C GLY A 199 -13.72 0.38 -24.90
N VAL A 200 -13.30 1.52 -24.39
CA VAL A 200 -11.89 1.91 -24.21
C VAL A 200 -11.54 2.02 -22.75
N LEU A 201 -10.34 1.57 -22.37
CA LEU A 201 -9.76 1.88 -21.06
C LEU A 201 -9.30 3.35 -21.08
N LYS A 202 -9.72 4.09 -20.05
CA LYS A 202 -9.30 5.48 -19.86
C LYS A 202 -8.17 5.57 -18.85
N ILE A 203 -7.37 6.61 -18.99
CA ILE A 203 -6.44 7.02 -17.94
C ILE A 203 -7.27 7.57 -16.78
N ASN A 204 -7.22 6.89 -15.63
CA ASN A 204 -7.86 7.37 -14.40
C ASN A 204 -6.96 8.36 -13.66
N ASP A 205 -5.65 8.14 -13.74
CA ASP A 205 -4.63 9.00 -13.14
C ASP A 205 -3.44 9.17 -14.09
N TYR A 206 -3.02 10.42 -14.31
CA TYR A 206 -1.88 10.77 -15.14
C TYR A 206 -0.55 10.54 -14.43
N LYS A 207 0.51 10.42 -15.24
CA LYS A 207 1.90 10.31 -14.76
C LYS A 207 2.23 11.48 -13.84
N ARG A 208 2.72 11.14 -12.66
CA ARG A 208 3.05 12.10 -11.63
C ARG A 208 4.18 11.66 -10.74
N HIS A 209 4.81 12.64 -10.14
CA HIS A 209 5.82 12.47 -9.10
C HIS A 209 5.37 13.25 -7.86
N ARG A 210 5.75 12.78 -6.69
CA ARG A 210 5.57 13.50 -5.45
C ARG A 210 6.86 13.43 -4.62
N VAL A 211 7.28 14.57 -4.11
CA VAL A 211 8.29 14.65 -3.07
C VAL A 211 7.61 15.05 -1.78
N THR A 212 7.83 14.32 -0.72
CA THR A 212 7.28 14.61 0.61
C THR A 212 8.43 14.77 1.58
N GLY A 213 8.46 15.90 2.29
CA GLY A 213 9.36 16.13 3.42
C GLY A 213 8.54 16.40 4.68
N GLY A 214 9.05 16.01 5.85
CA GLY A 214 8.31 16.27 7.06
C GLY A 214 8.97 15.79 8.33
N VAL A 215 8.19 15.82 9.40
CA VAL A 215 8.60 15.37 10.73
C VAL A 215 7.42 14.71 11.45
N THR A 216 7.72 13.63 12.15
CA THR A 216 6.79 13.01 13.10
C THR A 216 7.26 13.26 14.52
N LEU A 217 6.36 13.78 15.37
CA LEU A 217 6.56 14.02 16.79
C LEU A 217 5.78 12.96 17.57
N SER A 218 6.49 12.06 18.24
CA SER A 218 5.87 11.04 19.10
C SER A 218 5.77 11.55 20.53
N LEU A 219 4.55 11.55 21.11
CA LEU A 219 4.25 12.27 22.34
C LEU A 219 4.26 11.41 23.59
N ALA A 220 3.85 10.15 23.54
CA ALA A 220 3.59 9.34 24.73
C ALA A 220 4.43 8.07 24.80
N LYS A 221 4.59 7.55 26.03
CA LYS A 221 5.24 6.23 26.27
C LYS A 221 4.24 5.09 26.45
N SER A 222 3.06 5.37 27.00
CA SER A 222 2.07 4.35 27.37
C SER A 222 1.11 3.98 26.24
N PHE A 223 0.97 4.83 25.26
CA PHE A 223 0.16 4.60 24.06
C PHE A 223 0.81 5.28 22.87
N ILE A 224 0.46 4.84 21.67
CA ILE A 224 0.99 5.47 20.45
C ILE A 224 0.22 6.74 20.20
N SER A 225 0.93 7.87 20.20
CA SER A 225 0.37 9.20 19.90
C SER A 225 1.40 9.99 19.11
N ASP A 226 1.09 10.26 17.84
CA ASP A 226 1.98 10.92 16.91
C ASP A 226 1.30 12.14 16.29
N ILE A 227 2.08 13.22 16.14
CA ILE A 227 1.74 14.35 15.27
C ILE A 227 2.64 14.25 14.05
N ARG A 228 2.05 14.05 12.87
CA ARG A 228 2.76 14.00 11.59
C ARG A 228 2.55 15.30 10.84
N ILE A 229 3.63 15.96 10.48
CA ILE A 229 3.61 17.22 9.70
C ILE A 229 4.38 16.96 8.44
N ASN A 230 3.69 16.96 7.30
CA ASN A 230 4.27 16.67 5.99
C ASN A 230 3.97 17.80 5.01
N TYR A 231 4.95 18.19 4.21
CA TYR A 231 4.77 18.98 3.01
C TYR A 231 4.88 18.08 1.79
N GLU A 232 3.87 18.09 0.94
CA GLU A 232 3.80 17.31 -0.29
C GLU A 232 3.88 18.22 -1.50
N LYS A 233 4.89 18.02 -2.35
CA LYS A 233 5.09 18.70 -3.63
C LYS A 233 4.80 17.74 -4.77
N TYR A 234 3.89 18.12 -5.66
CA TYR A 234 3.47 17.30 -6.81
C TYR A 234 4.00 17.88 -8.11
N PHE A 235 4.40 16.98 -9.01
CA PHE A 235 4.85 17.31 -10.35
C PHE A 235 4.09 16.44 -11.35
N TYR A 236 3.36 17.10 -12.27
CA TYR A 236 2.62 16.43 -13.33
C TYR A 236 3.32 16.63 -14.65
N ARG A 237 3.28 15.63 -15.53
CA ARG A 237 3.74 15.73 -16.90
C ARG A 237 2.52 15.78 -17.83
N ASN A 238 2.63 16.55 -18.93
CA ASN A 238 1.64 16.64 -20.01
C ASN A 238 0.27 17.25 -19.63
N GLY A 239 0.24 18.27 -18.78
CA GLY A 239 -1.00 19.00 -18.50
C GLY A 239 -2.09 18.18 -17.81
N GLY A 240 -1.71 17.08 -17.18
CA GLY A 240 -2.63 16.28 -16.38
C GLY A 240 -3.34 17.15 -15.34
N VAL A 241 -4.67 17.08 -15.27
CA VAL A 241 -5.44 17.82 -14.28
C VAL A 241 -5.25 17.14 -12.93
N ALA A 242 -4.57 17.84 -12.03
CA ALA A 242 -4.37 17.36 -10.68
C ALA A 242 -5.72 17.22 -9.96
N LYS A 243 -5.99 16.05 -9.38
CA LYS A 243 -7.09 15.90 -8.42
C LYS A 243 -6.88 16.90 -7.28
N THR A 244 -7.97 17.44 -6.71
CA THR A 244 -7.88 18.41 -5.61
C THR A 244 -7.04 17.88 -4.44
N SER A 245 -7.11 16.57 -4.17
CA SER A 245 -6.34 15.89 -3.13
C SER A 245 -4.86 15.69 -3.46
N GLU A 246 -4.44 15.91 -4.70
CA GLU A 246 -3.08 15.66 -5.20
C GLU A 246 -2.43 16.95 -5.73
N LYS A 247 -2.65 18.06 -5.04
CA LYS A 247 -1.97 19.35 -5.21
C LYS A 247 -0.96 19.55 -4.09
N ASP A 248 -0.05 20.49 -4.30
CA ASP A 248 0.91 20.93 -3.28
C ASP A 248 0.16 21.29 -1.99
N LYS A 249 0.58 20.73 -0.87
CA LYS A 249 -0.12 20.90 0.40
C LYS A 249 0.76 20.61 1.61
N ILE A 250 0.37 21.19 2.73
CA ILE A 250 0.81 20.78 4.05
C ILE A 250 -0.28 19.88 4.64
N VAL A 251 0.12 18.74 5.18
CA VAL A 251 -0.77 17.82 5.89
C VAL A 251 -0.31 17.71 7.33
N VAL A 252 -1.23 17.98 8.26
CA VAL A 252 -1.02 17.73 9.68
C VAL A 252 -2.01 16.67 10.12
N GLU A 253 -1.48 15.58 10.65
CA GLU A 253 -2.28 14.45 11.15
C GLU A 253 -1.95 14.23 12.63
N PHE A 254 -2.99 14.11 13.43
CA PHE A 254 -2.89 13.62 14.80
C PHE A 254 -3.42 12.19 14.85
N MET A 255 -2.57 11.25 15.23
CA MET A 255 -2.92 9.84 15.32
C MET A 255 -2.67 9.33 16.74
N THR A 256 -3.67 8.65 17.29
CA THR A 256 -3.54 7.99 18.58
C THR A 256 -4.09 6.57 18.53
N ARG A 257 -3.47 5.69 19.30
CA ARG A 257 -3.90 4.30 19.49
C ARG A 257 -3.89 3.99 20.98
N PHE A 258 -5.04 3.59 21.47
CA PHE A 258 -5.27 3.10 22.83
C PHE A 258 -5.07 1.59 22.94
#